data_4106759f1b1c2e251b6879038bc1c352
#
_entry.id   4106759f1b1c2e251b6879038bc1c352
#
_cell.length_a   1.000
_cell.length_b   1.000
_cell.length_c   1.000
_cell.angle_alpha   90.00
_cell.angle_beta   90.00
_cell.angle_gamma   90.00
#
_symmetry.space_group_name_H-M   'P 1'
#
loop_
_entity.id
_entity.type
_entity.pdbx_description
1 polymer ?
#
loop_
_entity_poly.entity_id
_entity_poly.type
_entity_poly.pdbx_seq_one_letter_code
_entity_poly.pdbx_strand_id
1 'polypeptide(L)'
;MSQPNPASRQTFVVGHQRPDTDSAVSAVVYAAFLNSISPAEKFEGVVLGELSKQTKWLFAEAKIPLPRVVSHLHARVRDVARREVFSVGPDAALGEALELIMRHRIGVVPVVDAKKKLLGLLSDRMPMANYFYHANAEDFLGVLFSVADLEKFLKLTRWQKTQTEADGHIVLDLSRVTPGSLALIGDQPELLARCRDAGATIVITCAPEKSAAWQKAMRECPGLGVLHYRGSLMALATQLPLAIPAARLMQSENFPKLTPDQTIHEVQAALRQAQFALPVMNPDGTLFGVLSRTEVINFPRGRVVLVDHFEQHQAPEGIADVDIVEIVDHHRVGTLETTLPIRVDCRPVGSTATIIACKFSEHGKKPSPAQAKLLLGAIVADTLLLTSPTTTEVDRQQAAVLARRAKVDLKKFGREVLIRNDETLERPAAELVEKDLKEFSNGVAKFAVAQIETVDRTRLDGAHLKHFAAALRERRERGGWDFAALLITDIFRGDSVVLFDAKPTALAQQLGASGEVWAGCVSRKKQFLPELLRRLNHGHIR
;
A
#
# COMPACT_ATOMS: atom_id res chain seq x y z
N MET A 1 -20.15 -20.00 0.74
CA MET A 1 -19.19 -18.92 0.55
C MET A 1 -18.25 -19.36 -0.57
N SER A 2 -18.41 -18.81 -1.77
CA SER A 2 -17.51 -19.08 -2.89
C SER A 2 -16.19 -18.36 -2.60
N GLN A 3 -15.12 -19.13 -2.40
CA GLN A 3 -13.77 -18.54 -2.41
C GLN A 3 -13.55 -17.87 -3.76
N PRO A 4 -12.96 -16.65 -3.80
CA PRO A 4 -12.59 -16.04 -5.06
C PRO A 4 -11.65 -17.00 -5.81
N ASN A 5 -11.95 -17.24 -7.08
CA ASN A 5 -11.20 -18.13 -7.95
C ASN A 5 -9.71 -17.72 -7.94
N PRO A 6 -8.79 -18.58 -7.48
CA PRO A 6 -7.37 -18.26 -7.43
C PRO A 6 -6.75 -17.95 -8.80
N ALA A 7 -7.42 -18.32 -9.89
CA ALA A 7 -6.94 -18.12 -11.27
C ALA A 7 -7.03 -16.66 -11.78
N SER A 8 -7.58 -15.70 -11.03
CA SER A 8 -7.73 -14.31 -11.48
C SER A 8 -6.77 -13.30 -10.81
N ARG A 9 -5.77 -13.77 -10.04
CA ARG A 9 -4.85 -12.88 -9.34
C ARG A 9 -3.73 -12.43 -10.24
N GLN A 10 -3.61 -11.12 -10.33
CA GLN A 10 -2.50 -10.46 -10.99
C GLN A 10 -1.22 -10.66 -10.17
N THR A 11 -0.18 -11.21 -10.80
CA THR A 11 1.17 -11.32 -10.23
C THR A 11 2.00 -10.15 -10.75
N PHE A 12 2.58 -9.35 -9.86
CA PHE A 12 3.47 -8.28 -10.28
C PHE A 12 4.86 -8.81 -10.60
N VAL A 13 5.47 -8.29 -11.66
CA VAL A 13 6.88 -8.45 -11.95
C VAL A 13 7.54 -7.11 -11.66
N VAL A 14 8.49 -7.07 -10.71
CA VAL A 14 9.02 -5.82 -10.18
C VAL A 14 10.52 -5.92 -9.92
N GLY A 15 11.23 -4.85 -10.23
CA GLY A 15 12.64 -4.71 -9.91
C GLY A 15 12.89 -4.00 -8.57
N HIS A 16 14.08 -3.44 -8.40
CA HIS A 16 14.49 -2.77 -7.16
C HIS A 16 13.86 -1.38 -6.98
N GLN A 17 13.93 -0.83 -5.73
CA GLN A 17 13.28 0.43 -5.33
C GLN A 17 13.70 1.66 -6.15
N ARG A 18 14.91 1.69 -6.70
CA ARG A 18 15.41 2.79 -7.54
C ARG A 18 15.59 2.27 -8.96
N PRO A 19 14.50 2.15 -9.72
CA PRO A 19 14.51 1.44 -10.99
C PRO A 19 15.45 2.13 -11.99
N ASP A 20 16.50 1.42 -12.39
CA ASP A 20 17.33 1.77 -13.53
C ASP A 20 16.74 1.23 -14.84
N THR A 21 17.51 1.23 -15.90
CA THR A 21 17.00 0.79 -17.21
C THR A 21 16.83 -0.72 -17.26
N ASP A 22 17.74 -1.50 -16.67
CA ASP A 22 17.65 -2.96 -16.66
C ASP A 22 16.48 -3.44 -15.82
N SER A 23 16.34 -2.92 -14.61
CA SER A 23 15.26 -3.22 -13.70
C SER A 23 13.88 -2.96 -14.32
N ALA A 24 13.66 -1.78 -14.90
CA ALA A 24 12.39 -1.40 -15.50
C ALA A 24 12.04 -2.21 -16.75
N VAL A 25 13.00 -2.41 -17.63
CA VAL A 25 12.83 -3.20 -18.87
C VAL A 25 12.59 -4.66 -18.54
N SER A 26 13.39 -5.21 -17.63
CA SER A 26 13.26 -6.59 -17.17
C SER A 26 11.89 -6.88 -16.60
N ALA A 27 11.35 -5.97 -15.76
CA ALA A 27 10.01 -6.12 -15.21
C ALA A 27 8.92 -6.20 -16.32
N VAL A 28 8.95 -5.27 -17.28
CA VAL A 28 7.94 -5.19 -18.34
C VAL A 28 8.05 -6.34 -19.32
N VAL A 29 9.26 -6.63 -19.80
CA VAL A 29 9.44 -7.65 -20.84
C VAL A 29 9.30 -9.05 -20.27
N TYR A 30 9.72 -9.28 -19.02
CA TYR A 30 9.52 -10.57 -18.38
C TYR A 30 8.05 -10.85 -18.08
N ALA A 31 7.29 -9.86 -17.63
CA ALA A 31 5.82 -10.01 -17.49
C ALA A 31 5.15 -10.39 -18.82
N ALA A 32 5.54 -9.75 -19.91
CA ALA A 32 5.02 -10.07 -21.24
C ALA A 32 5.43 -11.49 -21.69
N PHE A 33 6.64 -11.92 -21.39
CA PHE A 33 7.12 -13.29 -21.64
C PHE A 33 6.29 -14.30 -20.85
N LEU A 34 6.13 -14.11 -19.54
CA LEU A 34 5.34 -14.99 -18.68
C LEU A 34 3.89 -15.12 -19.13
N ASN A 35 3.24 -14.01 -19.53
CA ASN A 35 1.90 -14.04 -20.13
C ASN A 35 1.85 -14.88 -21.43
N SER A 36 2.96 -14.94 -22.18
CA SER A 36 3.02 -15.73 -23.42
C SER A 36 3.16 -17.24 -23.22
N ILE A 37 3.66 -17.66 -22.05
CA ILE A 37 3.88 -19.08 -21.72
C ILE A 37 2.88 -19.60 -20.68
N SER A 38 2.22 -18.73 -19.92
CA SER A 38 1.25 -19.05 -18.88
C SER A 38 -0.03 -18.23 -19.06
N PRO A 39 -0.86 -18.49 -20.10
CA PRO A 39 -2.01 -17.66 -20.44
C PRO A 39 -3.15 -17.71 -19.40
N ALA A 40 -3.13 -18.67 -18.49
CA ALA A 40 -4.09 -18.78 -17.38
C ALA A 40 -3.79 -17.81 -16.22
N GLU A 41 -2.59 -17.27 -16.15
CA GLU A 41 -2.15 -16.30 -15.14
C GLU A 41 -2.03 -14.89 -15.75
N LYS A 42 -2.10 -13.87 -14.91
CA LYS A 42 -1.88 -12.48 -15.34
C LYS A 42 -0.64 -11.92 -14.67
N PHE A 43 0.34 -11.52 -15.47
CA PHE A 43 1.55 -10.85 -15.02
C PHE A 43 1.55 -9.41 -15.48
N GLU A 44 1.90 -8.48 -14.60
CA GLU A 44 2.06 -7.05 -14.90
C GLU A 44 3.44 -6.59 -14.46
N GLY A 45 4.20 -6.03 -15.40
CA GLY A 45 5.47 -5.36 -15.10
C GLY A 45 5.22 -3.98 -14.51
N VAL A 46 5.70 -3.75 -13.29
CA VAL A 46 5.54 -2.49 -12.55
C VAL A 46 6.89 -1.99 -12.06
N VAL A 47 6.97 -0.70 -11.73
CA VAL A 47 8.18 -0.08 -11.16
C VAL A 47 7.86 0.64 -9.86
N LEU A 48 8.88 0.82 -9.01
CA LEU A 48 8.70 1.35 -7.64
C LEU A 48 9.02 2.83 -7.51
N GLY A 49 9.43 3.48 -8.58
CA GLY A 49 9.83 4.88 -8.53
C GLY A 49 9.87 5.55 -9.90
N GLU A 50 10.39 6.76 -9.90
CA GLU A 50 10.54 7.53 -11.12
C GLU A 50 11.62 6.95 -12.02
N LEU A 51 11.31 6.80 -13.30
CA LEU A 51 12.21 6.31 -14.32
C LEU A 51 13.19 7.40 -14.78
N SER A 52 14.43 7.02 -15.07
CA SER A 52 15.44 7.89 -15.64
C SER A 52 15.03 8.42 -17.02
N LYS A 53 15.66 9.51 -17.47
CA LYS A 53 15.48 10.04 -18.84
C LYS A 53 15.84 8.99 -19.90
N GLN A 54 16.88 8.22 -19.66
CA GLN A 54 17.32 7.12 -20.52
C GLN A 54 16.22 6.06 -20.65
N THR A 55 15.66 5.61 -19.54
CA THR A 55 14.61 4.61 -19.52
C THR A 55 13.34 5.11 -20.21
N LYS A 56 12.90 6.33 -19.89
CA LYS A 56 11.72 6.97 -20.54
C LYS A 56 11.91 7.08 -22.05
N TRP A 57 13.11 7.51 -22.51
CA TRP A 57 13.41 7.60 -23.92
C TRP A 57 13.41 6.21 -24.60
N LEU A 58 13.97 5.20 -23.95
CA LEU A 58 14.03 3.84 -24.50
C LEU A 58 12.63 3.25 -24.70
N PHE A 59 11.72 3.43 -23.74
CA PHE A 59 10.32 3.01 -23.87
C PHE A 59 9.60 3.74 -25.02
N ALA A 60 9.81 5.05 -25.14
CA ALA A 60 9.25 5.83 -26.24
C ALA A 60 9.78 5.37 -27.60
N GLU A 61 11.09 5.12 -27.72
CA GLU A 61 11.75 4.63 -28.93
C GLU A 61 11.28 3.22 -29.32
N ALA A 62 10.98 2.39 -28.32
CA ALA A 62 10.38 1.07 -28.53
C ALA A 62 8.86 1.12 -28.80
N LYS A 63 8.21 2.27 -28.62
CA LYS A 63 6.75 2.45 -28.72
C LYS A 63 5.97 1.51 -27.76
N ILE A 64 6.52 1.28 -26.59
CA ILE A 64 5.89 0.55 -25.49
C ILE A 64 5.52 1.56 -24.40
N PRO A 65 4.28 1.51 -23.87
CA PRO A 65 3.88 2.38 -22.76
C PRO A 65 4.79 2.24 -21.55
N LEU A 66 4.97 3.33 -20.80
CA LEU A 66 5.69 3.28 -19.53
C LEU A 66 4.95 2.36 -18.55
N PRO A 67 5.68 1.59 -17.74
CA PRO A 67 5.08 0.77 -16.70
C PRO A 67 4.39 1.62 -15.64
N ARG A 68 3.39 1.03 -15.00
CA ARG A 68 2.71 1.64 -13.87
C ARG A 68 3.66 1.73 -12.67
N VAL A 69 3.66 2.89 -12.02
CA VAL A 69 4.39 3.09 -10.77
C VAL A 69 3.55 2.57 -9.61
N VAL A 70 4.14 1.77 -8.75
CA VAL A 70 3.56 1.23 -7.52
C VAL A 70 4.45 1.67 -6.36
N SER A 71 3.88 2.31 -5.34
CA SER A 71 4.66 2.81 -4.20
C SER A 71 5.04 1.72 -3.20
N HIS A 72 4.21 0.68 -3.07
CA HIS A 72 4.38 -0.43 -2.12
C HIS A 72 3.57 -1.65 -2.55
N LEU A 73 3.87 -2.81 -1.95
CA LEU A 73 3.14 -4.07 -2.19
C LEU A 73 2.11 -4.41 -1.08
N HIS A 74 1.93 -3.56 -0.08
CA HIS A 74 0.94 -3.78 0.97
C HIS A 74 -0.47 -3.88 0.38
N ALA A 75 -1.24 -4.86 0.84
CA ALA A 75 -2.66 -4.96 0.55
C ALA A 75 -3.41 -3.74 1.14
N ARG A 76 -4.43 -3.24 0.43
CA ARG A 76 -5.28 -2.17 0.92
C ARG A 76 -6.52 -2.73 1.61
N VAL A 77 -7.08 -1.94 2.51
CA VAL A 77 -8.33 -2.27 3.21
C VAL A 77 -9.44 -2.65 2.23
N ARG A 78 -9.57 -1.94 1.09
CA ARG A 78 -10.56 -2.24 0.03
C ARG A 78 -10.45 -3.63 -0.57
N ASP A 79 -9.24 -4.22 -0.57
CA ASP A 79 -8.97 -5.51 -1.17
C ASP A 79 -9.34 -6.66 -0.23
N VAL A 80 -9.33 -6.38 1.08
CA VAL A 80 -9.48 -7.35 2.17
C VAL A 80 -10.86 -7.27 2.84
N ALA A 81 -11.42 -6.06 2.94
CA ALA A 81 -12.67 -5.82 3.66
C ALA A 81 -13.85 -6.59 3.04
N ARG A 82 -14.68 -7.15 3.91
CA ARG A 82 -15.94 -7.79 3.52
C ARG A 82 -16.96 -6.71 3.15
N ARG A 83 -17.42 -6.73 1.89
CA ARG A 83 -18.37 -5.76 1.34
C ARG A 83 -19.84 -6.14 1.59
N GLU A 84 -20.13 -7.42 1.67
CA GLU A 84 -21.47 -7.91 2.02
C GLU A 84 -21.63 -7.83 3.52
N VAL A 85 -22.22 -6.72 3.98
CA VAL A 85 -22.39 -6.42 5.40
C VAL A 85 -23.85 -6.53 5.76
N PHE A 86 -24.16 -7.36 6.77
CA PHE A 86 -25.45 -7.34 7.43
C PHE A 86 -25.53 -6.10 8.30
N SER A 87 -26.55 -5.28 8.11
CA SER A 87 -26.78 -4.04 8.84
C SER A 87 -28.26 -3.89 9.19
N VAL A 88 -28.55 -3.08 10.18
CA VAL A 88 -29.94 -2.76 10.60
C VAL A 88 -30.15 -1.25 10.54
N GLY A 89 -31.42 -0.84 10.48
CA GLY A 89 -31.82 0.57 10.65
C GLY A 89 -31.80 1.00 12.13
N PRO A 90 -31.85 2.31 12.39
CA PRO A 90 -31.87 2.84 13.76
C PRO A 90 -33.08 2.38 14.57
N ASP A 91 -34.22 2.17 13.91
CA ASP A 91 -35.50 1.75 14.54
C ASP A 91 -35.67 0.22 14.59
N ALA A 92 -34.71 -0.54 14.09
CA ALA A 92 -34.74 -2.00 14.19
C ALA A 92 -34.60 -2.43 15.65
N ALA A 93 -35.33 -3.46 16.03
CA ALA A 93 -35.25 -4.00 17.39
C ALA A 93 -33.88 -4.66 17.63
N LEU A 94 -33.35 -4.57 18.84
CA LEU A 94 -32.12 -5.25 19.25
C LEU A 94 -32.16 -6.74 18.89
N GLY A 95 -33.31 -7.39 19.07
CA GLY A 95 -33.49 -8.79 18.72
C GLY A 95 -33.20 -9.12 17.26
N GLU A 96 -33.55 -8.23 16.32
CA GLU A 96 -33.24 -8.39 14.91
C GLU A 96 -31.71 -8.35 14.66
N ALA A 97 -30.99 -7.42 15.32
CA ALA A 97 -29.56 -7.34 15.22
C ALA A 97 -28.84 -8.56 15.83
N LEU A 98 -29.32 -9.04 17.00
CA LEU A 98 -28.80 -10.24 17.66
C LEU A 98 -29.07 -11.51 16.84
N GLU A 99 -30.22 -11.60 16.18
CA GLU A 99 -30.51 -12.71 15.26
C GLU A 99 -29.50 -12.75 14.12
N LEU A 100 -29.18 -11.60 13.52
CA LEU A 100 -28.14 -11.50 12.49
C LEU A 100 -26.76 -11.94 13.01
N ILE A 101 -26.38 -11.49 14.21
CA ILE A 101 -25.13 -11.87 14.88
C ILE A 101 -25.05 -13.40 15.04
N MET A 102 -26.08 -14.01 15.60
CA MET A 102 -26.14 -15.44 15.89
C MET A 102 -26.19 -16.28 14.59
N ARG A 103 -27.09 -15.91 13.69
CA ARG A 103 -27.35 -16.65 12.45
C ARG A 103 -26.12 -16.65 11.52
N HIS A 104 -25.43 -15.50 11.43
CA HIS A 104 -24.28 -15.34 10.53
C HIS A 104 -22.94 -15.46 11.25
N ARG A 105 -22.95 -15.69 12.57
CA ARG A 105 -21.73 -15.81 13.40
C ARG A 105 -20.78 -14.62 13.23
N ILE A 106 -21.36 -13.42 13.24
CA ILE A 106 -20.62 -12.15 13.14
C ILE A 106 -20.55 -11.49 14.52
N GLY A 107 -19.46 -10.79 14.82
CA GLY A 107 -19.27 -10.13 16.12
C GLY A 107 -19.89 -8.74 16.22
N VAL A 108 -20.33 -8.16 15.09
CA VAL A 108 -20.84 -6.79 15.03
C VAL A 108 -21.82 -6.61 13.87
N VAL A 109 -22.86 -5.80 14.12
CA VAL A 109 -23.83 -5.35 13.12
C VAL A 109 -23.80 -3.81 13.08
N PRO A 110 -23.45 -3.20 11.95
CA PRO A 110 -23.57 -1.76 11.77
C PRO A 110 -25.03 -1.30 11.76
N VAL A 111 -25.29 -0.18 12.43
CA VAL A 111 -26.56 0.55 12.35
C VAL A 111 -26.40 1.66 11.32
N VAL A 112 -27.22 1.66 10.28
CA VAL A 112 -27.13 2.59 9.16
C VAL A 112 -28.45 3.29 8.90
N ASP A 113 -28.40 4.53 8.41
CA ASP A 113 -29.59 5.24 7.95
C ASP A 113 -30.07 4.76 6.57
N ALA A 114 -31.19 5.33 6.09
CA ALA A 114 -31.74 5.03 4.77
C ALA A 114 -30.79 5.35 3.60
N LYS A 115 -29.77 6.18 3.81
CA LYS A 115 -28.71 6.52 2.84
C LYS A 115 -27.44 5.69 3.03
N LYS A 116 -27.50 4.62 3.85
CA LYS A 116 -26.36 3.76 4.22
C LYS A 116 -25.22 4.47 4.95
N LYS A 117 -25.47 5.64 5.55
CA LYS A 117 -24.50 6.27 6.45
C LYS A 117 -24.45 5.54 7.76
N LEU A 118 -23.26 5.32 8.29
CA LEU A 118 -23.04 4.66 9.57
C LEU A 118 -23.46 5.58 10.72
N LEU A 119 -24.40 5.11 11.54
CA LEU A 119 -24.85 5.77 12.77
C LEU A 119 -24.13 5.21 14.00
N GLY A 120 -23.85 3.90 14.03
CA GLY A 120 -23.16 3.25 15.12
C GLY A 120 -22.97 1.76 14.87
N LEU A 121 -22.49 1.07 15.91
CA LEU A 121 -22.23 -0.37 15.89
C LEU A 121 -22.97 -1.07 17.02
N LEU A 122 -23.52 -2.24 16.76
CA LEU A 122 -24.03 -3.17 17.77
C LEU A 122 -23.16 -4.43 17.76
N SER A 123 -22.71 -4.86 18.93
CA SER A 123 -21.97 -6.12 19.09
C SER A 123 -22.68 -7.03 20.08
N ASP A 124 -22.37 -8.32 20.07
CA ASP A 124 -22.88 -9.31 21.01
C ASP A 124 -22.52 -9.03 22.49
N ARG A 125 -21.47 -8.25 22.72
CA ARG A 125 -20.94 -7.95 24.06
C ARG A 125 -21.49 -6.67 24.66
N MET A 126 -21.86 -5.70 23.85
CA MET A 126 -22.22 -4.36 24.29
C MET A 126 -23.61 -4.26 24.92
N PRO A 127 -24.70 -4.81 24.32
CA PRO A 127 -26.02 -4.67 24.88
C PRO A 127 -26.17 -5.36 26.23
N MET A 128 -25.54 -6.52 26.39
CA MET A 128 -25.60 -7.31 27.63
C MET A 128 -24.81 -6.65 28.75
N ALA A 129 -23.60 -6.13 28.48
CA ALA A 129 -22.78 -5.48 29.49
C ALA A 129 -23.40 -4.18 29.99
N ASN A 130 -23.86 -3.30 29.09
CA ASN A 130 -24.54 -2.05 29.51
C ASN A 130 -25.87 -2.30 30.19
N TYR A 131 -26.61 -3.30 29.72
CA TYR A 131 -27.91 -3.66 30.27
C TYR A 131 -27.80 -4.27 31.68
N PHE A 132 -26.83 -5.19 31.91
CA PHE A 132 -26.66 -5.83 33.22
C PHE A 132 -25.82 -4.99 34.21
N TYR A 133 -24.91 -4.13 33.75
CA TYR A 133 -24.11 -3.28 34.63
C TYR A 133 -24.84 -2.01 35.08
N HIS A 134 -25.78 -1.49 34.30
CA HIS A 134 -26.54 -0.29 34.62
C HIS A 134 -27.97 -0.58 35.09
N ALA A 135 -28.47 -1.79 34.86
CA ALA A 135 -29.73 -2.22 35.46
C ALA A 135 -29.46 -2.67 36.89
N ASN A 136 -29.52 -1.75 37.85
CA ASN A 136 -30.01 -2.16 39.17
C ASN A 136 -31.32 -2.93 38.94
N ALA A 137 -31.51 -4.05 39.60
CA ALA A 137 -32.73 -4.89 39.44
C ALA A 137 -34.03 -4.10 39.59
N GLU A 138 -33.97 -2.89 40.09
CA GLU A 138 -35.05 -1.94 40.27
C GLU A 138 -35.29 -1.00 39.05
N ASP A 139 -34.25 -0.79 38.18
CA ASP A 139 -34.32 0.09 37.00
C ASP A 139 -34.36 -0.70 35.67
N PHE A 140 -34.97 -1.87 35.70
CA PHE A 140 -35.19 -2.70 34.52
C PHE A 140 -35.71 -1.92 33.29
N LEU A 141 -36.13 -0.67 33.52
CA LEU A 141 -37.03 0.08 32.66
C LEU A 141 -36.67 1.56 32.48
N GLY A 142 -35.44 1.96 32.74
CA GLY A 142 -34.92 3.31 32.41
C GLY A 142 -34.90 3.62 30.89
N VAL A 143 -35.32 2.68 30.05
CA VAL A 143 -35.40 2.85 28.61
C VAL A 143 -36.82 3.25 28.22
N LEU A 144 -36.95 4.31 27.43
CA LEU A 144 -38.18 4.68 26.76
C LEU A 144 -38.46 3.71 25.62
N PHE A 145 -39.65 3.09 25.66
CA PHE A 145 -40.14 2.22 24.61
C PHE A 145 -41.14 2.96 23.73
N SER A 146 -40.96 2.85 22.42
CA SER A 146 -42.00 3.21 21.46
C SER A 146 -43.10 2.15 21.46
N VAL A 147 -44.32 2.57 21.59
CA VAL A 147 -45.47 1.67 21.53
C VAL A 147 -45.53 0.94 20.18
N ALA A 148 -45.24 1.65 19.11
CA ALA A 148 -45.24 1.08 17.76
C ALA A 148 -44.17 -0.03 17.61
N ASP A 149 -42.98 0.17 18.18
CA ASP A 149 -41.89 -0.82 18.13
C ASP A 149 -42.23 -2.05 18.97
N LEU A 150 -42.85 -1.85 20.15
CA LEU A 150 -43.35 -2.95 20.99
C LEU A 150 -44.45 -3.77 20.28
N GLU A 151 -45.43 -3.11 19.66
CA GLU A 151 -46.47 -3.79 18.89
C GLU A 151 -45.87 -4.60 17.73
N LYS A 152 -44.96 -4.01 17.01
CA LYS A 152 -44.30 -4.65 15.85
C LYS A 152 -43.45 -5.85 16.27
N PHE A 153 -42.53 -5.66 17.22
CA PHE A 153 -41.57 -6.70 17.59
C PHE A 153 -42.20 -7.83 18.40
N LEU A 154 -43.00 -7.47 19.42
CA LEU A 154 -43.67 -8.45 20.31
C LEU A 154 -45.00 -8.97 19.74
N LYS A 155 -45.40 -8.49 18.56
CA LYS A 155 -46.68 -8.85 17.90
C LYS A 155 -47.87 -8.65 18.84
N LEU A 156 -47.88 -7.53 19.57
CA LEU A 156 -48.94 -7.20 20.47
C LEU A 156 -50.23 -6.93 19.71
N THR A 157 -51.36 -7.33 20.29
CA THR A 157 -52.70 -7.01 19.78
C THR A 157 -53.34 -5.92 20.62
N ARG A 158 -53.89 -4.91 19.95
CA ARG A 158 -54.52 -3.79 20.63
C ARG A 158 -55.96 -4.14 21.04
N TRP A 159 -56.21 -4.28 22.34
CA TRP A 159 -57.53 -4.52 22.86
C TRP A 159 -58.33 -3.23 23.10
N GLN A 160 -57.63 -2.13 23.47
CA GLN A 160 -58.22 -0.80 23.62
C GLN A 160 -57.23 0.26 23.12
N LYS A 161 -57.72 1.25 22.37
CA LYS A 161 -56.90 2.38 21.90
C LYS A 161 -56.68 3.35 23.06
N THR A 162 -55.48 3.95 23.10
CA THR A 162 -55.20 5.08 23.98
C THR A 162 -55.50 6.40 23.26
N GLN A 163 -55.72 7.46 24.05
CA GLN A 163 -55.82 8.84 23.53
C GLN A 163 -54.44 9.45 23.29
N THR A 164 -53.38 8.91 23.92
CA THR A 164 -52.03 9.42 23.84
C THR A 164 -51.07 8.27 23.50
N GLU A 165 -50.49 8.27 22.32
CA GLU A 165 -49.42 7.34 21.92
C GLU A 165 -48.08 8.02 22.20
N ALA A 166 -47.67 8.04 23.47
CA ALA A 166 -46.36 8.57 23.86
C ALA A 166 -45.43 7.40 24.24
N ASP A 167 -44.15 7.57 23.92
CA ASP A 167 -43.11 6.68 24.43
C ASP A 167 -43.11 6.69 25.95
N GLY A 168 -42.93 5.52 26.55
CA GLY A 168 -43.00 5.39 28.01
C GLY A 168 -42.06 4.35 28.59
N HIS A 169 -41.78 4.51 29.87
CA HIS A 169 -41.05 3.49 30.63
C HIS A 169 -42.01 2.34 30.99
N ILE A 170 -41.55 1.10 30.83
CA ILE A 170 -42.32 -0.07 31.26
C ILE A 170 -42.13 -0.26 32.76
N VAL A 171 -43.21 -0.46 33.50
CA VAL A 171 -43.21 -0.62 34.94
C VAL A 171 -43.92 -1.92 35.33
N LEU A 172 -43.23 -2.75 36.10
CA LEU A 172 -43.74 -4.02 36.63
C LEU A 172 -44.37 -3.85 38.01
N ASP A 173 -43.87 -2.89 38.79
CA ASP A 173 -44.40 -2.58 40.12
C ASP A 173 -45.35 -1.38 40.04
N LEU A 174 -46.62 -1.61 40.31
CA LEU A 174 -47.64 -0.57 40.26
C LEU A 174 -47.38 0.60 41.21
N SER A 175 -46.59 0.42 42.26
CA SER A 175 -46.20 1.52 43.16
C SER A 175 -45.27 2.52 42.52
N ARG A 176 -44.65 2.16 41.38
CA ARG A 176 -43.68 2.97 40.61
C ARG A 176 -44.27 3.56 39.33
N VAL A 177 -45.53 3.34 39.06
CA VAL A 177 -46.20 3.94 37.90
C VAL A 177 -46.19 5.46 38.05
N THR A 178 -45.72 6.12 37.02
CA THR A 178 -45.69 7.58 36.89
C THR A 178 -46.44 8.01 35.62
N PRO A 179 -46.83 9.29 35.51
CA PRO A 179 -47.45 9.77 34.28
C PRO A 179 -46.65 9.43 33.03
N GLY A 180 -47.30 8.80 32.05
CA GLY A 180 -46.66 8.33 30.82
C GLY A 180 -46.08 6.91 30.87
N SER A 181 -46.18 6.20 32.01
CA SER A 181 -45.68 4.81 32.12
C SER A 181 -46.50 3.82 31.29
N LEU A 182 -45.82 2.77 30.86
CA LEU A 182 -46.39 1.55 30.27
C LEU A 182 -46.44 0.48 31.38
N ALA A 183 -47.62 0.22 31.98
CA ALA A 183 -47.72 -0.75 33.08
C ALA A 183 -47.84 -2.18 32.53
N LEU A 184 -47.04 -3.10 33.07
CA LEU A 184 -47.11 -4.52 32.72
C LEU A 184 -47.84 -5.29 33.81
N ILE A 185 -48.98 -5.88 33.45
CA ILE A 185 -49.80 -6.67 34.40
C ILE A 185 -50.12 -8.04 33.79
N GLY A 186 -50.38 -9.00 34.67
CA GLY A 186 -50.86 -10.32 34.26
C GLY A 186 -52.33 -10.31 33.86
N ASP A 187 -53.03 -11.39 34.17
CA ASP A 187 -54.49 -11.49 33.99
C ASP A 187 -55.23 -10.92 35.22
N GLN A 188 -55.13 -9.59 35.38
CA GLN A 188 -55.68 -8.87 36.55
C GLN A 188 -56.44 -7.61 36.10
N PRO A 189 -57.64 -7.74 35.52
CA PRO A 189 -58.42 -6.60 35.03
C PRO A 189 -58.75 -5.56 36.09
N GLU A 190 -58.85 -5.94 37.37
CA GLU A 190 -59.06 -5.06 38.50
C GLU A 190 -57.93 -4.04 38.72
N LEU A 191 -56.75 -4.27 38.20
CA LEU A 191 -55.67 -3.34 38.33
C LEU A 191 -55.68 -2.19 37.30
N LEU A 192 -56.58 -2.25 36.28
CA LEU A 192 -56.65 -1.21 35.27
C LEU A 192 -56.94 0.17 35.87
N ALA A 193 -57.92 0.26 36.79
CA ALA A 193 -58.24 1.53 37.44
C ALA A 193 -57.03 2.11 38.18
N ARG A 194 -56.32 1.27 38.93
CA ARG A 194 -55.11 1.68 39.65
C ARG A 194 -53.98 2.17 38.69
N CYS A 195 -53.79 1.49 37.56
CA CYS A 195 -52.84 1.93 36.56
C CYS A 195 -53.22 3.29 36.00
N ARG A 196 -54.47 3.53 35.63
CA ARG A 196 -55.01 4.81 35.16
C ARG A 196 -54.77 5.92 36.18
N ASP A 197 -55.21 5.66 37.43
CA ASP A 197 -55.15 6.65 38.51
C ASP A 197 -53.71 7.02 38.90
N ALA A 198 -52.74 6.09 38.68
CA ALA A 198 -51.36 6.34 38.86
C ALA A 198 -50.72 7.05 37.63
N GLY A 199 -51.47 7.25 36.53
CA GLY A 199 -51.00 7.98 35.34
C GLY A 199 -50.41 7.13 34.21
N ALA A 200 -50.57 5.81 34.23
CA ALA A 200 -50.18 4.97 33.11
C ALA A 200 -50.95 5.37 31.82
N THR A 201 -50.28 5.40 30.70
CA THR A 201 -50.91 5.65 29.39
C THR A 201 -51.33 4.36 28.69
N ILE A 202 -50.60 3.28 28.94
CA ILE A 202 -50.86 1.97 28.36
C ILE A 202 -50.63 0.88 29.40
N VAL A 203 -51.47 -0.15 29.34
CA VAL A 203 -51.28 -1.40 30.06
C VAL A 203 -51.00 -2.51 29.07
N ILE A 204 -49.97 -3.31 29.34
CA ILE A 204 -49.67 -4.53 28.60
C ILE A 204 -50.08 -5.72 29.44
N THR A 205 -50.99 -6.55 28.91
CA THR A 205 -51.50 -7.74 29.61
C THR A 205 -51.14 -9.04 28.90
N CYS A 206 -50.99 -10.11 29.68
CA CYS A 206 -50.83 -11.49 29.23
C CYS A 206 -52.07 -12.35 29.49
N ALA A 207 -53.25 -11.75 29.65
CA ALA A 207 -54.48 -12.48 29.87
C ALA A 207 -54.73 -13.50 28.72
N PRO A 208 -55.20 -14.72 29.02
CA PRO A 208 -55.43 -15.74 28.01
C PRO A 208 -56.46 -15.34 26.96
N GLU A 209 -57.44 -14.56 27.37
CA GLU A 209 -58.56 -14.08 26.54
C GLU A 209 -59.11 -12.73 26.97
N LYS A 210 -59.82 -12.06 26.09
CA LYS A 210 -60.54 -10.82 26.38
C LYS A 210 -61.87 -11.11 27.07
N SER A 211 -61.82 -11.55 28.32
CA SER A 211 -62.98 -11.97 29.14
C SER A 211 -64.01 -10.83 29.41
N ALA A 212 -65.17 -11.16 29.90
CA ALA A 212 -66.17 -10.17 30.29
C ALA A 212 -65.65 -9.20 31.38
N ALA A 213 -64.78 -9.69 32.29
CA ALA A 213 -64.15 -8.86 33.32
C ALA A 213 -63.22 -7.82 32.69
N TRP A 214 -62.40 -8.23 31.72
CA TRP A 214 -61.54 -7.32 30.95
C TRP A 214 -62.37 -6.29 30.16
N GLN A 215 -63.45 -6.74 29.51
CA GLN A 215 -64.31 -5.83 28.75
C GLN A 215 -64.98 -4.79 29.66
N LYS A 216 -65.41 -5.18 30.90
CA LYS A 216 -65.94 -4.27 31.88
C LYS A 216 -64.88 -3.27 32.34
N ALA A 217 -63.77 -3.73 32.82
CA ALA A 217 -62.67 -2.88 33.31
C ALA A 217 -62.17 -1.85 32.24
N MET A 218 -62.08 -2.26 30.99
CA MET A 218 -61.74 -1.35 29.89
C MET A 218 -62.79 -0.26 29.67
N ARG A 219 -64.06 -0.57 29.76
CA ARG A 219 -65.16 0.45 29.68
C ARG A 219 -65.08 1.46 30.80
N GLU A 220 -64.69 1.02 32.01
CA GLU A 220 -64.56 1.87 33.20
C GLU A 220 -63.28 2.72 33.18
N CYS A 221 -62.30 2.40 32.26
CA CYS A 221 -61.03 3.13 32.07
C CYS A 221 -60.90 3.66 30.63
N PRO A 222 -61.81 4.52 30.15
CA PRO A 222 -61.68 5.09 28.81
C PRO A 222 -60.45 5.96 28.72
N GLY A 223 -59.74 5.85 27.63
CA GLY A 223 -58.50 6.62 27.40
C GLY A 223 -57.21 5.89 27.81
N LEU A 224 -57.26 4.86 28.64
CA LEU A 224 -56.12 3.98 28.91
C LEU A 224 -55.95 2.96 27.77
N GLY A 225 -54.78 2.90 27.15
CA GLY A 225 -54.49 1.88 26.13
C GLY A 225 -54.32 0.49 26.75
N VAL A 226 -54.83 -0.54 26.07
CA VAL A 226 -54.62 -1.92 26.52
C VAL A 226 -54.04 -2.73 25.35
N LEU A 227 -52.83 -3.20 25.52
CA LEU A 227 -52.11 -4.09 24.61
C LEU A 227 -52.09 -5.51 25.18
N HIS A 228 -52.26 -6.47 24.31
CA HIS A 228 -52.28 -7.88 24.72
C HIS A 228 -51.11 -8.63 24.09
N TYR A 229 -50.33 -9.32 24.90
CA TYR A 229 -49.28 -10.26 24.52
C TYR A 229 -49.80 -11.71 24.61
N ARG A 230 -49.70 -12.46 23.51
CA ARG A 230 -50.12 -13.86 23.47
C ARG A 230 -49.02 -14.77 24.02
N GLY A 231 -48.86 -14.82 25.32
CA GLY A 231 -47.84 -15.62 25.99
C GLY A 231 -47.86 -15.40 27.50
N SER A 232 -46.89 -15.95 28.21
CA SER A 232 -46.77 -15.74 29.65
C SER A 232 -46.08 -14.42 29.97
N LEU A 233 -46.33 -13.88 31.17
CA LEU A 233 -45.65 -12.69 31.68
C LEU A 233 -44.13 -12.86 31.69
N MET A 234 -43.64 -14.05 32.03
CA MET A 234 -42.22 -14.36 32.03
C MET A 234 -41.64 -14.29 30.60
N ALA A 235 -42.34 -14.84 29.61
CA ALA A 235 -41.92 -14.77 28.23
C ALA A 235 -41.89 -13.32 27.72
N LEU A 236 -42.91 -12.52 28.09
CA LEU A 236 -42.92 -11.10 27.76
C LEU A 236 -41.72 -10.36 28.38
N ALA A 237 -41.51 -10.54 29.70
CA ALA A 237 -40.39 -9.91 30.41
C ALA A 237 -39.04 -10.24 29.82
N THR A 238 -38.81 -11.47 29.31
CA THR A 238 -37.55 -11.86 28.66
C THR A 238 -37.41 -11.30 27.26
N GLN A 239 -38.49 -10.97 26.57
CA GLN A 239 -38.46 -10.44 25.20
C GLN A 239 -38.41 -8.91 25.14
N LEU A 240 -38.88 -8.22 26.20
CA LEU A 240 -38.89 -6.77 26.26
C LEU A 240 -37.53 -6.12 25.95
N PRO A 241 -36.41 -6.57 26.52
CA PRO A 241 -35.09 -6.01 26.18
C PRO A 241 -34.74 -6.10 24.71
N LEU A 242 -35.24 -7.14 24.04
CA LEU A 242 -34.97 -7.37 22.61
C LEU A 242 -35.79 -6.43 21.71
N ALA A 243 -36.81 -5.78 22.26
CA ALA A 243 -37.62 -4.79 21.54
C ALA A 243 -37.03 -3.38 21.55
N ILE A 244 -35.93 -3.15 22.27
CA ILE A 244 -35.26 -1.85 22.33
C ILE A 244 -34.70 -1.50 20.95
N PRO A 245 -34.97 -0.28 20.43
CA PRO A 245 -34.43 0.14 19.14
C PRO A 245 -32.90 0.17 19.12
N ALA A 246 -32.30 -0.24 18.01
CA ALA A 246 -30.87 -0.29 17.80
C ALA A 246 -30.18 1.05 18.10
N ALA A 247 -30.80 2.16 17.73
CA ALA A 247 -30.28 3.51 17.96
C ALA A 247 -30.03 3.83 19.44
N ARG A 248 -30.76 3.18 20.37
CA ARG A 248 -30.64 3.42 21.81
C ARG A 248 -29.46 2.69 22.45
N LEU A 249 -29.00 1.60 21.83
CA LEU A 249 -27.98 0.71 22.38
C LEU A 249 -26.69 0.66 21.54
N MET A 250 -26.71 1.25 20.33
CA MET A 250 -25.53 1.29 19.49
C MET A 250 -24.43 2.14 20.11
N GLN A 251 -23.18 1.73 19.91
CA GLN A 251 -22.04 2.59 20.13
C GLN A 251 -21.92 3.52 18.94
N SER A 252 -22.13 4.82 19.13
CA SER A 252 -22.05 5.84 18.08
C SER A 252 -20.66 6.44 17.91
N GLU A 253 -19.82 6.35 18.95
CA GLU A 253 -18.49 6.95 19.02
C GLU A 253 -17.45 6.01 19.63
N ASN A 254 -16.19 6.45 19.71
CA ASN A 254 -15.08 5.75 20.35
C ASN A 254 -14.72 4.39 19.73
N PHE A 255 -14.85 4.27 18.39
CA PHE A 255 -14.29 3.15 17.64
C PHE A 255 -13.57 3.67 16.39
N PRO A 256 -12.46 3.03 15.99
CA PRO A 256 -11.75 3.38 14.77
C PRO A 256 -12.61 3.20 13.52
N LYS A 257 -12.62 4.18 12.64
CA LYS A 257 -13.22 4.10 11.31
C LYS A 257 -12.08 4.00 10.29
N LEU A 258 -12.13 2.97 9.46
CA LEU A 258 -11.12 2.73 8.43
C LEU A 258 -11.58 3.33 7.10
N THR A 259 -10.62 3.59 6.20
CA THR A 259 -10.91 4.01 4.82
C THR A 259 -10.44 2.95 3.83
N PRO A 260 -11.07 2.82 2.66
CA PRO A 260 -10.72 1.81 1.67
C PRO A 260 -9.28 1.89 1.16
N ASP A 261 -8.69 3.10 1.16
CA ASP A 261 -7.36 3.36 0.61
C ASP A 261 -6.21 3.12 1.58
N GLN A 262 -6.48 3.04 2.88
CA GLN A 262 -5.48 2.66 3.87
C GLN A 262 -4.89 1.28 3.57
N THR A 263 -3.62 1.11 3.90
CA THR A 263 -2.97 -0.21 3.82
C THR A 263 -3.32 -1.05 5.05
N ILE A 264 -3.25 -2.38 4.91
CA ILE A 264 -3.41 -3.28 6.07
C ILE A 264 -2.34 -3.01 7.13
N HIS A 265 -1.13 -2.59 6.71
CA HIS A 265 -0.06 -2.23 7.63
C HIS A 265 -0.44 -1.04 8.52
N GLU A 266 -1.00 0.04 7.94
CA GLU A 266 -1.43 1.23 8.69
C GLU A 266 -2.54 0.94 9.71
N VAL A 267 -3.46 0.04 9.40
CA VAL A 267 -4.60 -0.27 10.27
C VAL A 267 -4.34 -1.42 11.25
N GLN A 268 -3.16 -2.05 11.20
CA GLN A 268 -2.84 -3.23 12.00
C GLN A 268 -2.95 -2.99 13.52
N ALA A 269 -2.51 -1.82 13.99
CA ALA A 269 -2.60 -1.46 15.41
C ALA A 269 -4.07 -1.35 15.86
N ALA A 270 -4.92 -0.69 15.07
CA ALA A 270 -6.35 -0.58 15.34
C ALA A 270 -7.03 -1.94 15.35
N LEU A 271 -6.71 -2.82 14.42
CA LEU A 271 -7.26 -4.19 14.35
C LEU A 271 -6.82 -5.07 15.53
N ARG A 272 -5.59 -4.90 16.05
CA ARG A 272 -5.13 -5.64 17.24
C ARG A 272 -5.90 -5.25 18.49
N GLN A 273 -6.24 -3.98 18.65
CA GLN A 273 -7.00 -3.46 19.80
C GLN A 273 -8.49 -3.67 19.67
N ALA A 274 -9.00 -3.83 18.45
CA ALA A 274 -10.43 -4.00 18.22
C ALA A 274 -10.96 -5.31 18.81
N GLN A 275 -12.08 -5.22 19.50
CA GLN A 275 -12.79 -6.39 20.04
C GLN A 275 -13.67 -7.08 18.98
N PHE A 276 -14.03 -6.37 17.93
CA PHE A 276 -14.90 -6.81 16.83
C PHE A 276 -14.42 -6.21 15.49
N ALA A 277 -15.11 -6.50 14.39
CA ALA A 277 -14.80 -5.93 13.09
C ALA A 277 -14.95 -4.40 13.09
N LEU A 278 -14.03 -3.70 12.46
CA LEU A 278 -14.06 -2.26 12.31
C LEU A 278 -14.79 -1.86 11.02
N PRO A 279 -15.60 -0.77 11.06
CA PRO A 279 -16.26 -0.26 9.88
C PRO A 279 -15.29 0.41 8.93
N VAL A 280 -15.45 0.15 7.64
CA VAL A 280 -14.72 0.80 6.53
C VAL A 280 -15.67 1.79 5.89
N MET A 281 -15.26 3.05 5.79
CA MET A 281 -16.09 4.16 5.39
C MET A 281 -15.66 4.76 4.06
N ASN A 282 -16.61 5.03 3.17
CA ASN A 282 -16.38 5.88 2.03
C ASN A 282 -16.19 7.35 2.45
N PRO A 283 -15.58 8.19 1.60
CA PRO A 283 -15.39 9.62 1.88
C PRO A 283 -16.72 10.39 2.13
N ASP A 284 -17.82 9.91 1.58
CA ASP A 284 -19.18 10.48 1.75
C ASP A 284 -19.87 10.07 3.07
N GLY A 285 -19.18 9.26 3.90
CA GLY A 285 -19.69 8.76 5.17
C GLY A 285 -20.60 7.54 5.05
N THR A 286 -20.73 6.94 3.87
CA THR A 286 -21.42 5.67 3.69
C THR A 286 -20.55 4.48 4.06
N LEU A 287 -21.18 3.39 4.51
CA LEU A 287 -20.49 2.16 4.85
C LEU A 287 -20.00 1.44 3.59
N PHE A 288 -18.68 1.31 3.42
CA PHE A 288 -18.06 0.53 2.36
C PHE A 288 -18.05 -0.97 2.68
N GLY A 289 -17.77 -1.31 3.94
CA GLY A 289 -17.61 -2.69 4.38
C GLY A 289 -17.21 -2.77 5.85
N VAL A 290 -16.79 -3.96 6.27
CA VAL A 290 -16.19 -4.20 7.59
C VAL A 290 -14.90 -4.99 7.43
N LEU A 291 -13.95 -4.74 8.34
CA LEU A 291 -12.67 -5.43 8.38
C LEU A 291 -12.41 -5.97 9.78
N SER A 292 -12.16 -7.25 9.91
CA SER A 292 -11.70 -7.88 11.14
C SER A 292 -10.35 -8.57 10.96
N ARG A 293 -9.77 -9.06 12.05
CA ARG A 293 -8.55 -9.89 12.00
C ARG A 293 -8.74 -11.14 11.15
N THR A 294 -9.94 -11.71 11.15
CA THR A 294 -10.26 -12.92 10.38
C THR A 294 -10.16 -12.68 8.88
N GLU A 295 -10.67 -11.55 8.37
CA GLU A 295 -10.53 -11.19 6.96
C GLU A 295 -9.04 -11.02 6.59
N VAL A 296 -8.25 -10.38 7.45
CA VAL A 296 -6.80 -10.17 7.19
C VAL A 296 -6.04 -11.50 7.17
N ILE A 297 -6.30 -12.38 8.15
CA ILE A 297 -5.63 -13.70 8.23
C ILE A 297 -5.98 -14.58 7.02
N ASN A 298 -7.25 -14.56 6.60
CA ASN A 298 -7.75 -15.38 5.49
C ASN A 298 -7.54 -14.73 4.12
N PHE A 299 -7.06 -13.49 4.08
CA PHE A 299 -6.77 -12.83 2.80
C PHE A 299 -5.54 -13.48 2.18
N PRO A 300 -5.69 -14.03 0.99
CA PRO A 300 -4.55 -14.66 0.34
C PRO A 300 -3.53 -13.61 -0.08
N ARG A 301 -2.27 -13.87 0.24
CA ARG A 301 -1.15 -12.97 -0.06
C ARG A 301 -1.06 -12.69 -1.56
N GLY A 302 -0.67 -11.47 -1.91
CA GLY A 302 -0.32 -11.10 -3.27
C GLY A 302 0.86 -11.94 -3.76
N ARG A 303 1.06 -12.02 -5.08
CA ARG A 303 2.19 -12.76 -5.68
C ARG A 303 3.11 -11.81 -6.43
N VAL A 304 4.41 -12.03 -6.33
CA VAL A 304 5.41 -11.20 -6.98
C VAL A 304 6.53 -12.04 -7.58
N VAL A 305 6.97 -11.63 -8.76
CA VAL A 305 8.24 -12.06 -9.38
C VAL A 305 9.22 -10.92 -9.22
N LEU A 306 10.38 -11.19 -8.67
CA LEU A 306 11.44 -10.21 -8.53
C LEU A 306 12.42 -10.31 -9.70
N VAL A 307 12.83 -9.16 -10.23
CA VAL A 307 13.86 -9.08 -11.26
C VAL A 307 14.93 -8.08 -10.85
N ASP A 308 16.18 -8.36 -11.21
CA ASP A 308 17.29 -7.43 -11.08
C ASP A 308 17.65 -7.02 -9.65
N HIS A 309 17.35 -7.85 -8.67
CA HIS A 309 17.85 -7.70 -7.29
C HIS A 309 17.58 -8.94 -6.45
N PHE A 310 18.45 -9.18 -5.46
CA PHE A 310 18.33 -10.25 -4.47
C PHE A 310 18.48 -9.75 -3.01
N GLU A 311 18.62 -8.44 -2.81
CA GLU A 311 18.86 -7.85 -1.50
C GLU A 311 17.57 -7.30 -0.88
N GLN A 312 17.32 -7.61 0.40
CA GLN A 312 16.11 -7.16 1.10
C GLN A 312 15.97 -5.63 1.17
N HIS A 313 17.09 -4.91 1.30
CA HIS A 313 17.07 -3.44 1.36
C HIS A 313 16.74 -2.76 0.02
N GLN A 314 16.81 -3.52 -1.09
CA GLN A 314 16.42 -3.07 -2.43
C GLN A 314 15.00 -3.51 -2.80
N ALA A 315 14.43 -4.43 -2.02
CA ALA A 315 13.11 -4.97 -2.28
C ALA A 315 11.99 -3.95 -2.07
N PRO A 316 10.83 -4.11 -2.74
CA PRO A 316 9.67 -3.26 -2.54
C PRO A 316 9.24 -3.18 -1.08
N GLU A 317 8.76 -2.01 -0.65
CA GLU A 317 8.07 -1.89 0.63
C GLU A 317 6.84 -2.82 0.63
N GLY A 318 6.63 -3.57 1.72
CA GLY A 318 5.58 -4.57 1.81
C GLY A 318 5.93 -5.93 1.20
N ILE A 319 7.21 -6.20 0.85
CA ILE A 319 7.64 -7.50 0.33
C ILE A 319 7.32 -8.65 1.29
N ALA A 320 7.33 -8.40 2.60
CA ALA A 320 6.97 -9.39 3.62
C ALA A 320 5.48 -9.78 3.59
N ASP A 321 4.62 -8.98 2.97
CA ASP A 321 3.17 -9.20 2.91
C ASP A 321 2.73 -9.98 1.66
N VAL A 322 3.65 -10.27 0.75
CA VAL A 322 3.38 -10.97 -0.51
C VAL A 322 4.21 -12.26 -0.63
N ASP A 323 3.80 -13.15 -1.52
CA ASP A 323 4.54 -14.38 -1.82
C ASP A 323 5.44 -14.15 -3.03
N ILE A 324 6.75 -14.22 -2.81
CA ILE A 324 7.72 -14.25 -3.90
C ILE A 324 7.59 -15.61 -4.57
N VAL A 325 7.37 -15.62 -5.89
CA VAL A 325 7.19 -16.86 -6.64
C VAL A 325 8.37 -17.22 -7.54
N GLU A 326 9.13 -16.22 -7.96
CA GLU A 326 10.34 -16.37 -8.76
C GLU A 326 11.27 -15.18 -8.57
N ILE A 327 12.59 -15.42 -8.68
CA ILE A 327 13.61 -14.36 -8.76
C ILE A 327 14.45 -14.62 -10.01
N VAL A 328 14.66 -13.56 -10.82
CA VAL A 328 15.56 -13.57 -11.99
C VAL A 328 16.55 -12.43 -11.83
N ASP A 329 17.84 -12.74 -11.68
CA ASP A 329 18.85 -11.76 -11.32
C ASP A 329 20.24 -12.11 -11.83
N HIS A 330 21.10 -11.11 -12.03
CA HIS A 330 22.50 -11.27 -12.39
C HIS A 330 23.48 -10.81 -11.28
N HIS A 331 22.94 -10.31 -10.17
CA HIS A 331 23.69 -9.91 -9.00
C HIS A 331 24.07 -11.10 -8.11
N ARG A 332 24.86 -10.84 -7.08
CA ARG A 332 25.13 -11.84 -6.07
C ARG A 332 23.85 -12.24 -5.32
N VAL A 333 23.77 -13.48 -4.92
CA VAL A 333 22.71 -13.96 -4.04
C VAL A 333 22.78 -13.19 -2.71
N GLY A 334 21.70 -12.50 -2.36
CA GLY A 334 21.61 -11.60 -1.21
C GLY A 334 20.86 -12.18 -0.01
N THR A 335 20.18 -11.30 0.71
CA THR A 335 19.59 -11.58 2.03
C THR A 335 18.08 -11.79 2.00
N LEU A 336 17.45 -11.88 0.83
CA LEU A 336 16.00 -12.13 0.72
C LEU A 336 15.62 -13.51 1.26
N GLU A 337 14.66 -13.52 2.18
CA GLU A 337 14.08 -14.74 2.74
C GLU A 337 12.71 -15.01 2.10
N THR A 338 12.39 -16.27 1.86
CA THR A 338 11.11 -16.70 1.33
C THR A 338 10.45 -17.72 2.24
N THR A 339 9.12 -17.64 2.37
CA THR A 339 8.36 -18.60 3.20
C THR A 339 8.10 -19.93 2.49
N LEU A 340 8.16 -19.95 1.18
CA LEU A 340 7.94 -21.12 0.33
C LEU A 340 9.12 -21.35 -0.60
N PRO A 341 9.37 -22.58 -1.08
CA PRO A 341 10.32 -22.83 -2.15
C PRO A 341 9.91 -22.07 -3.42
N ILE A 342 10.88 -21.39 -4.03
CA ILE A 342 10.66 -20.58 -5.22
C ILE A 342 11.61 -20.97 -6.35
N ARG A 343 11.32 -20.53 -7.57
CA ARG A 343 12.28 -20.60 -8.67
C ARG A 343 13.28 -19.45 -8.56
N VAL A 344 14.58 -19.77 -8.67
CA VAL A 344 15.64 -18.78 -8.72
C VAL A 344 16.47 -19.02 -9.98
N ASP A 345 16.59 -18.00 -10.83
CA ASP A 345 17.46 -17.99 -12.00
C ASP A 345 18.45 -16.85 -11.86
N CYS A 346 19.60 -17.15 -11.27
CA CYS A 346 20.69 -16.23 -11.05
C CYS A 346 21.90 -16.65 -11.90
N ARG A 347 22.31 -15.77 -12.84
CA ARG A 347 23.38 -16.07 -13.81
C ARG A 347 24.45 -14.97 -13.78
N PRO A 348 25.74 -15.31 -13.83
CA PRO A 348 26.83 -14.34 -13.84
C PRO A 348 26.99 -13.73 -15.24
N VAL A 349 26.04 -12.89 -15.64
CA VAL A 349 26.01 -12.14 -16.91
C VAL A 349 26.02 -10.64 -16.64
N GLY A 350 26.09 -9.82 -17.66
CA GLY A 350 26.20 -8.37 -17.51
C GLY A 350 24.91 -7.63 -17.25
N SER A 351 23.73 -8.29 -17.39
CA SER A 351 22.41 -7.66 -17.25
C SER A 351 21.33 -8.72 -17.06
N THR A 352 20.32 -8.45 -16.25
CA THR A 352 19.12 -9.31 -16.10
C THR A 352 18.36 -9.43 -17.43
N ALA A 353 18.35 -8.40 -18.27
CA ALA A 353 17.76 -8.46 -19.61
C ALA A 353 18.44 -9.53 -20.51
N THR A 354 19.71 -9.84 -20.29
CA THR A 354 20.38 -10.96 -20.97
C THR A 354 19.77 -12.30 -20.59
N ILE A 355 19.49 -12.51 -19.30
CA ILE A 355 18.81 -13.74 -18.82
C ILE A 355 17.43 -13.87 -19.46
N ILE A 356 16.67 -12.77 -19.48
CA ILE A 356 15.33 -12.75 -20.08
C ILE A 356 15.39 -13.07 -21.57
N ALA A 357 16.37 -12.51 -22.30
CA ALA A 357 16.59 -12.84 -23.72
C ALA A 357 16.89 -14.34 -23.92
N CYS A 358 17.69 -14.95 -23.05
CA CYS A 358 17.93 -16.38 -23.06
C CYS A 358 16.64 -17.19 -22.81
N LYS A 359 15.81 -16.78 -21.84
CA LYS A 359 14.53 -17.45 -21.55
C LYS A 359 13.57 -17.47 -22.75
N PHE A 360 13.53 -16.43 -23.57
CA PHE A 360 12.77 -16.48 -24.82
C PHE A 360 13.26 -17.62 -25.71
N SER A 361 14.56 -17.75 -25.88
CA SER A 361 15.16 -18.80 -26.72
C SER A 361 14.97 -20.21 -26.14
N GLU A 362 15.16 -20.37 -24.83
CA GLU A 362 14.97 -21.63 -24.09
C GLU A 362 13.54 -22.18 -24.23
N HIS A 363 12.55 -21.29 -24.35
CA HIS A 363 11.13 -21.67 -24.53
C HIS A 363 10.68 -21.65 -26.00
N GLY A 364 11.61 -21.57 -26.97
CA GLY A 364 11.28 -21.52 -28.39
C GLY A 364 10.49 -20.26 -28.81
N LYS A 365 10.51 -19.22 -27.99
CA LYS A 365 9.85 -17.94 -28.23
C LYS A 365 10.82 -16.91 -28.78
N LYS A 366 10.29 -15.86 -29.37
CA LYS A 366 11.10 -14.72 -29.85
C LYS A 366 10.45 -13.43 -29.34
N PRO A 367 11.21 -12.49 -28.77
CA PRO A 367 10.67 -11.19 -28.39
C PRO A 367 10.17 -10.46 -29.63
N SER A 368 9.13 -9.64 -29.51
CA SER A 368 8.72 -8.72 -30.58
C SER A 368 9.86 -7.74 -30.91
N PRO A 369 9.87 -7.08 -32.06
CA PRO A 369 10.90 -6.07 -32.37
C PRO A 369 10.99 -4.97 -31.32
N ALA A 370 9.86 -4.56 -30.73
CA ALA A 370 9.79 -3.57 -29.66
C ALA A 370 10.42 -4.09 -28.37
N GLN A 371 10.06 -5.31 -27.94
CA GLN A 371 10.68 -5.97 -26.78
C GLN A 371 12.18 -6.19 -26.96
N ALA A 372 12.59 -6.59 -28.17
CA ALA A 372 14.00 -6.76 -28.49
C ALA A 372 14.78 -5.44 -28.39
N LYS A 373 14.18 -4.32 -28.78
CA LYS A 373 14.77 -2.99 -28.64
C LYS A 373 14.92 -2.60 -27.16
N LEU A 374 13.91 -2.88 -26.31
CA LEU A 374 14.01 -2.66 -24.87
C LEU A 374 15.12 -3.50 -24.25
N LEU A 375 15.13 -4.83 -24.46
CA LEU A 375 16.14 -5.72 -23.90
C LEU A 375 17.55 -5.31 -24.35
N LEU A 376 17.73 -4.96 -25.62
CA LEU A 376 19.01 -4.47 -26.13
C LEU A 376 19.46 -3.20 -25.42
N GLY A 377 18.54 -2.24 -25.21
CA GLY A 377 18.82 -1.00 -24.51
C GLY A 377 19.25 -1.23 -23.06
N ALA A 378 18.61 -2.16 -22.36
CA ALA A 378 18.96 -2.56 -21.00
C ALA A 378 20.36 -3.21 -20.94
N ILE A 379 20.63 -4.19 -21.79
CA ILE A 379 21.97 -4.83 -21.88
C ILE A 379 23.05 -3.78 -22.16
N VAL A 380 22.79 -2.85 -23.08
CA VAL A 380 23.73 -1.78 -23.41
C VAL A 380 23.98 -0.86 -22.23
N ALA A 381 22.93 -0.51 -21.47
CA ALA A 381 23.05 0.37 -20.31
C ALA A 381 23.96 -0.24 -19.25
N ASP A 382 23.71 -1.48 -18.85
CA ASP A 382 24.45 -2.16 -17.77
C ASP A 382 25.85 -2.56 -18.16
N THR A 383 26.03 -2.93 -19.42
CA THR A 383 27.34 -3.38 -19.92
C THR A 383 28.17 -2.25 -20.52
N LEU A 384 27.72 -1.00 -20.46
CA LEU A 384 28.35 0.15 -21.07
C LEU A 384 28.71 -0.14 -22.54
N LEU A 385 27.72 -0.52 -23.33
CA LEU A 385 27.88 -0.96 -24.72
C LEU A 385 28.90 -2.11 -24.86
N LEU A 386 28.80 -3.12 -23.99
CA LEU A 386 29.62 -4.33 -23.96
C LEU A 386 31.09 -4.09 -23.64
N THR A 387 31.44 -2.96 -23.01
CA THR A 387 32.80 -2.61 -22.58
C THR A 387 33.05 -2.81 -21.09
N SER A 388 31.99 -2.95 -20.28
CA SER A 388 32.10 -3.21 -18.83
C SER A 388 32.87 -4.49 -18.55
N PRO A 389 33.68 -4.54 -17.46
CA PRO A 389 34.33 -5.78 -17.00
C PRO A 389 33.37 -6.90 -16.64
N THR A 390 32.11 -6.59 -16.40
CA THR A 390 31.02 -7.55 -16.10
C THR A 390 30.44 -8.19 -17.35
N THR A 391 30.78 -7.66 -18.55
CA THR A 391 30.26 -8.16 -19.83
C THR A 391 30.77 -9.55 -20.15
N THR A 392 29.87 -10.47 -20.41
CA THR A 392 30.16 -11.84 -20.79
C THR A 392 29.96 -12.07 -22.30
N GLU A 393 30.36 -13.25 -22.76
CA GLU A 393 30.11 -13.66 -24.14
C GLU A 393 28.62 -13.85 -24.42
N VAL A 394 27.85 -14.25 -23.41
CA VAL A 394 26.39 -14.39 -23.51
C VAL A 394 25.73 -13.03 -23.77
N ASP A 395 26.17 -11.98 -23.10
CA ASP A 395 25.68 -10.61 -23.34
C ASP A 395 25.94 -10.18 -24.79
N ARG A 396 27.15 -10.44 -25.32
CA ARG A 396 27.52 -10.10 -26.71
C ARG A 396 26.65 -10.83 -27.73
N GLN A 397 26.44 -12.13 -27.51
CA GLN A 397 25.61 -12.96 -28.39
C GLN A 397 24.13 -12.49 -28.35
N GLN A 398 23.55 -12.26 -27.17
CA GLN A 398 22.18 -11.78 -27.04
C GLN A 398 22.02 -10.37 -27.61
N ALA A 399 22.94 -9.46 -27.36
CA ALA A 399 22.91 -8.12 -27.94
C ALA A 399 22.90 -8.17 -29.49
N ALA A 400 23.71 -9.03 -30.10
CA ALA A 400 23.76 -9.20 -31.56
C ALA A 400 22.43 -9.78 -32.10
N VAL A 401 21.82 -10.75 -31.41
CA VAL A 401 20.52 -11.33 -31.78
C VAL A 401 19.42 -10.28 -31.69
N LEU A 402 19.38 -9.55 -30.57
CA LEU A 402 18.37 -8.52 -30.30
C LEU A 402 18.49 -7.33 -31.27
N ALA A 403 19.72 -6.89 -31.62
CA ALA A 403 19.94 -5.81 -32.57
C ALA A 403 19.37 -6.15 -33.96
N ARG A 404 19.61 -7.39 -34.43
CA ARG A 404 19.00 -7.89 -35.68
C ARG A 404 17.49 -7.94 -35.60
N ARG A 405 16.95 -8.39 -34.46
CA ARG A 405 15.50 -8.50 -34.23
C ARG A 405 14.82 -7.13 -34.17
N ALA A 406 15.46 -6.16 -33.49
CA ALA A 406 15.00 -4.77 -33.40
C ALA A 406 15.26 -3.96 -34.68
N LYS A 407 16.03 -4.51 -35.63
CA LYS A 407 16.46 -3.84 -36.89
C LYS A 407 17.19 -2.54 -36.62
N VAL A 408 18.13 -2.55 -35.67
CA VAL A 408 19.00 -1.41 -35.34
C VAL A 408 20.47 -1.76 -35.48
N ASP A 409 21.30 -0.75 -35.76
CA ASP A 409 22.75 -0.87 -35.64
C ASP A 409 23.11 -0.82 -34.14
N LEU A 410 23.78 -1.86 -33.64
CA LEU A 410 24.13 -2.01 -32.24
C LEU A 410 24.97 -0.83 -31.71
N LYS A 411 25.98 -0.41 -32.46
CA LYS A 411 26.91 0.65 -32.02
C LYS A 411 26.21 2.01 -31.99
N LYS A 412 25.47 2.33 -33.06
CA LYS A 412 24.73 3.59 -33.15
C LYS A 412 23.67 3.67 -32.08
N PHE A 413 22.80 2.65 -31.96
CA PHE A 413 21.73 2.60 -30.97
C PHE A 413 22.27 2.60 -29.53
N GLY A 414 23.35 1.85 -29.28
CA GLY A 414 23.95 1.81 -27.95
C GLY A 414 24.53 3.16 -27.52
N ARG A 415 25.15 3.91 -28.43
CA ARG A 415 25.56 5.28 -28.14
C ARG A 415 24.38 6.20 -27.82
N GLU A 416 23.28 6.10 -28.58
CA GLU A 416 22.08 6.89 -28.34
C GLU A 416 21.49 6.59 -26.94
N VAL A 417 21.45 5.31 -26.54
CA VAL A 417 21.01 4.89 -25.18
C VAL A 417 21.89 5.54 -24.11
N LEU A 418 23.20 5.41 -24.21
CA LEU A 418 24.13 5.90 -23.17
C LEU A 418 24.18 7.43 -23.09
N ILE A 419 24.08 8.14 -24.22
CA ILE A 419 24.03 9.61 -24.25
C ILE A 419 22.84 10.14 -23.42
N ARG A 420 21.72 9.40 -23.33
CA ARG A 420 20.53 9.83 -22.56
C ARG A 420 20.73 9.76 -21.05
N ASN A 421 21.76 9.08 -20.57
CA ASN A 421 22.15 9.04 -19.16
C ASN A 421 23.34 9.94 -18.85
N ASP A 422 23.91 10.60 -19.87
CA ASP A 422 25.04 11.49 -19.71
C ASP A 422 24.60 12.86 -19.18
N GLU A 423 24.71 13.02 -17.86
CA GLU A 423 24.34 14.24 -17.13
C GLU A 423 25.37 15.37 -17.27
N THR A 424 26.50 15.15 -17.97
CA THR A 424 27.65 16.05 -18.01
C THR A 424 27.32 17.45 -18.57
N LEU A 425 26.30 17.53 -19.44
CA LEU A 425 25.82 18.80 -20.01
C LEU A 425 24.64 19.41 -19.27
N GLU A 426 23.98 18.68 -18.37
CA GLU A 426 22.70 19.08 -17.80
C GLU A 426 22.80 19.53 -16.34
N ARG A 427 23.80 19.00 -15.60
CA ARG A 427 24.01 19.36 -14.21
C ARG A 427 25.01 20.50 -14.04
N PRO A 428 24.84 21.33 -12.99
CA PRO A 428 25.85 22.32 -12.63
C PRO A 428 27.23 21.70 -12.43
N ALA A 429 28.27 22.34 -12.95
CA ALA A 429 29.65 21.83 -12.84
C ALA A 429 30.08 21.57 -11.39
N ALA A 430 29.61 22.38 -10.44
CA ALA A 430 29.89 22.20 -9.01
C ALA A 430 29.36 20.88 -8.46
N GLU A 431 28.14 20.47 -8.84
CA GLU A 431 27.56 19.20 -8.41
C GLU A 431 28.31 18.00 -9.01
N LEU A 432 28.69 18.10 -10.29
CA LEU A 432 29.41 17.03 -10.97
C LEU A 432 30.81 16.84 -10.39
N VAL A 433 31.50 17.92 -10.06
CA VAL A 433 32.83 17.85 -9.42
C VAL A 433 32.73 17.21 -8.02
N GLU A 434 31.68 17.49 -7.26
CA GLU A 434 31.48 16.96 -5.91
C GLU A 434 31.09 15.48 -5.90
N LYS A 435 30.37 15.00 -6.93
CA LYS A 435 29.75 13.68 -6.99
C LYS A 435 30.72 12.51 -6.75
N ASP A 436 31.93 12.58 -7.29
CA ASP A 436 33.00 11.57 -7.10
C ASP A 436 34.35 12.22 -6.81
N LEU A 437 34.38 13.15 -5.86
CA LEU A 437 35.60 13.76 -5.37
C LEU A 437 36.18 12.91 -4.23
N LYS A 438 37.49 12.69 -4.26
CA LYS A 438 38.24 11.99 -3.20
C LYS A 438 39.47 12.74 -2.80
N GLU A 439 39.73 12.81 -1.52
CA GLU A 439 40.88 13.47 -0.91
C GLU A 439 42.05 12.49 -0.78
N PHE A 440 43.25 13.00 -0.97
CA PHE A 440 44.52 12.27 -0.89
C PHE A 440 45.57 13.12 -0.19
N SER A 441 46.59 12.44 0.37
CA SER A 441 47.80 13.06 0.89
C SER A 441 48.99 12.13 0.62
N ASN A 442 50.12 12.67 0.21
CA ASN A 442 51.37 11.93 0.03
C ASN A 442 52.46 12.35 1.04
N GLY A 443 52.11 13.07 2.09
CA GLY A 443 53.03 13.60 3.08
C GLY A 443 53.70 14.94 2.69
N VAL A 444 53.65 15.31 1.42
CA VAL A 444 54.19 16.58 0.88
C VAL A 444 53.08 17.54 0.51
N ALA A 445 52.00 17.03 -0.10
CA ALA A 445 50.86 17.80 -0.54
C ALA A 445 49.53 17.12 -0.12
N LYS A 446 48.53 17.96 0.21
CA LYS A 446 47.14 17.55 0.35
C LYS A 446 46.40 17.91 -0.94
N PHE A 447 45.68 16.97 -1.51
CA PHE A 447 45.03 17.21 -2.80
C PHE A 447 43.74 16.41 -2.94
N ALA A 448 42.92 16.81 -3.90
CA ALA A 448 41.70 16.08 -4.23
C ALA A 448 41.63 15.75 -5.72
N VAL A 449 41.00 14.63 -6.03
CA VAL A 449 40.79 14.19 -7.40
C VAL A 449 39.33 13.82 -7.60
N ALA A 450 38.65 14.53 -8.49
CA ALA A 450 37.33 14.23 -8.97
C ALA A 450 37.36 13.47 -10.29
N GLN A 451 36.35 12.67 -10.58
CA GLN A 451 36.18 12.01 -11.88
C GLN A 451 34.75 12.17 -12.36
N ILE A 452 34.57 12.58 -13.60
CA ILE A 452 33.32 12.63 -14.34
C ILE A 452 33.44 11.71 -15.53
N GLU A 453 32.47 10.85 -15.74
CA GLU A 453 32.42 9.97 -16.91
C GLU A 453 31.44 10.54 -17.93
N THR A 454 31.83 10.58 -19.19
CA THR A 454 31.01 10.99 -20.32
C THR A 454 31.11 9.98 -21.46
N VAL A 455 30.09 9.89 -22.26
CA VAL A 455 30.07 9.01 -23.44
C VAL A 455 30.62 9.69 -24.69
N ASP A 456 30.77 11.00 -24.69
CA ASP A 456 31.31 11.78 -25.76
C ASP A 456 31.81 13.15 -25.27
N ARG A 457 33.08 13.23 -24.94
CA ARG A 457 33.73 14.48 -24.48
C ARG A 457 33.74 15.59 -25.53
N THR A 458 33.54 15.27 -26.83
CA THR A 458 33.49 16.30 -27.87
C THR A 458 32.26 17.20 -27.76
N ARG A 459 31.26 16.79 -26.99
CA ARG A 459 30.08 17.62 -26.64
C ARG A 459 30.41 18.72 -25.63
N LEU A 460 31.56 18.62 -24.95
CA LEU A 460 32.02 19.60 -23.98
C LEU A 460 32.89 20.65 -24.73
N ASP A 461 32.32 21.82 -24.91
CA ASP A 461 33.05 22.94 -25.51
C ASP A 461 33.95 23.66 -24.49
N GLY A 462 34.65 24.69 -24.96
CA GLY A 462 35.55 25.49 -24.12
C GLY A 462 34.83 26.23 -22.98
N ALA A 463 33.53 26.50 -23.10
CA ALA A 463 32.73 27.11 -22.04
C ALA A 463 32.46 26.10 -20.90
N HIS A 464 32.10 24.86 -21.23
CA HIS A 464 31.92 23.80 -20.24
C HIS A 464 33.21 23.53 -19.46
N LEU A 465 34.34 23.43 -20.15
CA LEU A 465 35.65 23.22 -19.50
C LEU A 465 36.01 24.37 -18.56
N LYS A 466 35.69 25.62 -18.92
CA LYS A 466 35.87 26.79 -18.03
C LYS A 466 34.99 26.71 -16.78
N HIS A 467 33.72 26.29 -16.92
CA HIS A 467 32.84 26.11 -15.77
C HIS A 467 33.35 25.01 -14.84
N PHE A 468 33.82 23.89 -15.37
CA PHE A 468 34.45 22.83 -14.58
C PHE A 468 35.72 23.31 -13.87
N ALA A 469 36.57 24.08 -14.55
CA ALA A 469 37.79 24.63 -13.96
C ALA A 469 37.45 25.62 -12.81
N ALA A 470 36.42 26.45 -12.97
CA ALA A 470 35.96 27.37 -11.93
C ALA A 470 35.43 26.62 -10.72
N ALA A 471 34.57 25.61 -10.92
CA ALA A 471 34.05 24.75 -9.87
C ALA A 471 35.17 23.98 -9.12
N LEU A 472 36.13 23.47 -9.85
CA LEU A 472 37.32 22.78 -9.29
C LEU A 472 38.12 23.70 -8.39
N ARG A 473 38.35 24.96 -8.83
CA ARG A 473 39.06 25.99 -8.05
C ARG A 473 38.32 26.31 -6.76
N GLU A 474 37.04 26.60 -6.84
CA GLU A 474 36.23 26.91 -5.66
C GLU A 474 36.27 25.74 -4.65
N ARG A 475 36.17 24.52 -5.14
CA ARG A 475 36.20 23.33 -4.30
C ARG A 475 37.55 23.10 -3.65
N ARG A 476 38.69 23.33 -4.41
CA ARG A 476 40.03 23.29 -3.87
C ARG A 476 40.21 24.30 -2.72
N GLU A 477 39.76 25.54 -2.92
CA GLU A 477 39.88 26.60 -1.92
C GLU A 477 39.10 26.29 -0.63
N ARG A 478 37.89 25.78 -0.76
CA ARG A 478 37.09 25.33 0.39
C ARG A 478 37.71 24.15 1.13
N GLY A 479 38.34 23.22 0.41
CA GLY A 479 38.98 22.04 0.98
C GLY A 479 40.36 22.31 1.58
N GLY A 480 40.93 23.48 1.33
CA GLY A 480 42.28 23.82 1.79
C GLY A 480 43.39 22.94 1.17
N TRP A 481 43.17 22.46 -0.05
CA TRP A 481 44.12 21.58 -0.74
C TRP A 481 45.16 22.37 -1.54
N ASP A 482 46.36 21.82 -1.65
CA ASP A 482 47.43 22.40 -2.42
C ASP A 482 47.09 22.39 -3.92
N PHE A 483 46.44 21.32 -4.39
CA PHE A 483 45.87 21.25 -5.71
C PHE A 483 44.61 20.37 -5.76
N ALA A 484 43.85 20.52 -6.83
CA ALA A 484 42.79 19.62 -7.21
C ALA A 484 42.87 19.25 -8.69
N ALA A 485 42.45 18.04 -8.99
CA ALA A 485 42.38 17.53 -10.38
C ALA A 485 40.97 17.04 -10.69
N LEU A 486 40.51 17.25 -11.91
CA LEU A 486 39.29 16.70 -12.45
C LEU A 486 39.59 15.89 -13.71
N LEU A 487 39.28 14.60 -13.68
CA LEU A 487 39.28 13.75 -14.84
C LEU A 487 37.92 13.78 -15.52
N ILE A 488 37.87 14.14 -16.78
CA ILE A 488 36.67 14.01 -17.63
C ILE A 488 36.95 12.85 -18.57
N THR A 489 36.47 11.69 -18.21
CA THR A 489 36.77 10.41 -18.86
C THR A 489 35.76 10.12 -19.96
N ASP A 490 36.21 10.01 -21.20
CA ASP A 490 35.42 9.50 -22.32
C ASP A 490 35.48 7.98 -22.32
N ILE A 491 34.39 7.32 -21.93
CA ILE A 491 34.35 5.86 -21.80
C ILE A 491 34.48 5.12 -23.13
N PHE A 492 34.14 5.76 -24.26
CA PHE A 492 34.27 5.14 -25.59
C PHE A 492 35.63 5.35 -26.24
N ARG A 493 36.25 6.50 -25.99
CA ARG A 493 37.60 6.77 -26.48
C ARG A 493 38.66 6.10 -25.63
N GLY A 494 38.32 5.79 -24.37
CA GLY A 494 39.26 5.22 -23.42
C GLY A 494 40.34 6.20 -23.00
N ASP A 495 40.03 7.50 -22.94
CA ASP A 495 40.93 8.56 -22.55
C ASP A 495 40.26 9.56 -21.60
N SER A 496 41.06 10.41 -20.96
CA SER A 496 40.55 11.46 -20.09
C SER A 496 41.13 12.83 -20.43
N VAL A 497 40.33 13.87 -20.41
CA VAL A 497 40.80 15.25 -20.30
C VAL A 497 40.98 15.57 -18.82
N VAL A 498 42.13 16.08 -18.45
CA VAL A 498 42.47 16.40 -17.07
C VAL A 498 42.55 17.90 -16.86
N LEU A 499 41.73 18.43 -15.95
CA LEU A 499 41.83 19.80 -15.49
C LEU A 499 42.58 19.85 -14.16
N PHE A 500 43.42 20.82 -13.97
CA PHE A 500 44.15 21.06 -12.74
C PHE A 500 43.88 22.48 -12.21
N ASP A 501 43.74 22.62 -10.90
CA ASP A 501 43.87 23.90 -10.19
C ASP A 501 44.81 23.72 -9.01
N ALA A 502 45.91 24.54 -8.93
CA ALA A 502 46.96 24.36 -7.93
C ALA A 502 47.51 25.70 -7.43
N LYS A 503 47.94 25.70 -6.18
CA LYS A 503 48.70 26.77 -5.54
C LYS A 503 49.82 26.12 -4.67
N PRO A 504 51.10 26.57 -4.73
CA PRO A 504 51.64 27.68 -5.57
C PRO A 504 51.76 27.32 -7.06
N THR A 505 51.98 28.32 -7.88
CA THR A 505 52.09 28.18 -9.35
C THR A 505 53.18 27.21 -9.80
N ALA A 506 54.25 27.07 -9.03
CA ALA A 506 55.29 26.08 -9.27
C ALA A 506 54.75 24.62 -9.27
N LEU A 507 53.79 24.31 -8.42
CA LEU A 507 53.12 23.01 -8.37
C LEU A 507 52.29 22.77 -9.63
N ALA A 508 51.62 23.81 -10.14
CA ALA A 508 50.87 23.71 -11.40
C ALA A 508 51.74 23.34 -12.59
N GLN A 509 52.98 23.84 -12.67
CA GLN A 509 53.91 23.50 -13.72
C GLN A 509 54.37 22.03 -13.68
N GLN A 510 54.45 21.43 -12.50
CA GLN A 510 54.84 20.02 -12.34
C GLN A 510 53.70 19.07 -12.73
N LEU A 511 52.46 19.46 -12.53
CA LEU A 511 51.27 18.65 -12.80
C LEU A 511 51.02 18.48 -14.32
N GLY A 512 51.43 19.44 -15.13
CA GLY A 512 51.18 19.49 -16.56
C GLY A 512 50.13 20.52 -16.97
N ALA A 513 49.84 20.59 -18.25
CA ALA A 513 48.88 21.55 -18.79
C ALA A 513 47.44 21.16 -18.40
N SER A 514 46.70 22.12 -17.84
CA SER A 514 45.24 21.91 -17.61
C SER A 514 44.51 21.79 -18.95
N GLY A 515 43.70 20.74 -19.12
CA GLY A 515 43.07 20.39 -20.40
C GLY A 515 43.84 19.39 -21.24
N GLU A 516 44.97 18.85 -20.75
CA GLU A 516 45.73 17.80 -21.40
C GLU A 516 44.93 16.51 -21.55
N VAL A 517 45.03 15.85 -22.70
CA VAL A 517 44.43 14.52 -22.93
C VAL A 517 45.38 13.43 -22.46
N TRP A 518 44.93 12.63 -21.52
CA TRP A 518 45.67 11.47 -21.04
C TRP A 518 45.14 10.21 -21.73
N ALA A 519 45.83 9.81 -22.81
CA ALA A 519 45.48 8.66 -23.63
C ALA A 519 45.54 7.36 -22.82
N GLY A 520 44.49 6.50 -22.94
CA GLY A 520 44.41 5.23 -22.24
C GLY A 520 44.13 5.35 -20.73
N CYS A 521 43.91 6.55 -20.20
CA CYS A 521 43.63 6.79 -18.79
C CYS A 521 42.14 6.85 -18.55
N VAL A 522 41.57 5.78 -18.00
CA VAL A 522 40.14 5.67 -17.66
C VAL A 522 39.91 5.41 -16.17
N SER A 523 40.94 5.14 -15.39
CA SER A 523 40.84 4.82 -13.99
C SER A 523 41.63 5.77 -13.10
N ARG A 524 40.94 6.54 -12.27
CA ARG A 524 41.55 7.42 -11.27
C ARG A 524 42.56 6.66 -10.39
N LYS A 525 42.18 5.49 -9.85
CA LYS A 525 42.98 4.74 -8.88
C LYS A 525 44.14 3.98 -9.52
N LYS A 526 43.88 3.31 -10.65
CA LYS A 526 44.87 2.37 -11.24
C LYS A 526 45.83 3.02 -12.21
N GLN A 527 45.44 4.15 -12.82
CA GLN A 527 46.21 4.77 -13.91
C GLN A 527 46.59 6.22 -13.59
N PHE A 528 45.59 7.06 -13.26
CA PHE A 528 45.85 8.49 -13.07
C PHE A 528 46.67 8.77 -11.81
N LEU A 529 46.24 8.26 -10.64
CA LEU A 529 46.86 8.57 -9.35
C LEU A 529 48.33 8.11 -9.27
N PRO A 530 48.70 6.89 -9.73
CA PRO A 530 50.12 6.48 -9.75
C PRO A 530 51.01 7.39 -10.63
N GLU A 531 50.54 7.77 -11.81
CA GLU A 531 51.27 8.65 -12.71
C GLU A 531 51.36 10.08 -12.15
N LEU A 532 50.29 10.58 -11.56
CA LEU A 532 50.28 11.87 -10.89
C LEU A 532 51.33 11.93 -9.76
N LEU A 533 51.37 10.90 -8.90
CA LEU A 533 52.34 10.80 -7.80
C LEU A 533 53.79 10.70 -8.35
N ARG A 534 53.97 10.01 -9.45
CA ARG A 534 55.29 9.95 -10.12
C ARG A 534 55.75 11.35 -10.60
N ARG A 535 54.86 12.14 -11.21
CA ARG A 535 55.16 13.52 -11.64
C ARG A 535 55.52 14.42 -10.45
N LEU A 536 54.80 14.30 -9.35
CA LEU A 536 55.05 15.06 -8.11
C LEU A 536 56.43 14.70 -7.50
N ASN A 537 56.82 13.43 -7.50
CA ASN A 537 58.06 12.98 -6.91
C ASN A 537 59.28 13.36 -7.75
N HIS A 538 59.17 13.41 -9.10
CA HIS A 538 60.26 13.82 -9.97
C HIS A 538 60.59 15.33 -9.94
N GLY A 539 59.67 16.15 -9.43
CA GLY A 539 59.90 17.59 -9.24
C GLY A 539 60.79 17.96 -8.03
N HIS A 540 61.10 17.02 -7.15
CA HIS A 540 61.98 17.23 -5.98
C HIS A 540 63.46 16.92 -6.23
N ILE A 541 63.84 16.57 -7.49
CA ILE A 541 65.24 16.27 -7.85
C ILE A 541 65.80 17.45 -8.69
N ARG A 542 65.64 18.68 -8.26
CA ARG A 542 66.48 19.82 -8.70
C ARG A 542 66.63 20.84 -7.58
#